data_179691fc3571063786a25c869700940d
#
_entry.id   179691fc3571063786a25c869700940d
#
_cell.length_a   1.000
_cell.length_b   1.000
_cell.length_c   1.000
_cell.angle_alpha   90.00
_cell.angle_beta   90.00
_cell.angle_gamma   90.00
#
_symmetry.space_group_name_H-M   'P 1'
#
loop_
_entity.id
_entity.type
_entity.pdbx_description
1 polymer ?
#
loop_
_entity_poly.entity_id
_entity_poly.type
_entity_poly.pdbx_seq_one_letter_code
_entity_poly.pdbx_strand_id
1 'polypeptide(L)'
;MIDARRLRTLRAVADHRTVTAAAAALYLTPSAVSQQLAALENETGHRLLERGGRGVQLTPVGEILLTHANAVLAQLERAEAELAAYTSGAAGEVTVASFATGISLVLAPAIAALGGTAPGIRVRVRDAEGDESLPMVLDGRAEIAVAVEYRGGPGADDQRLSRVPLYAEPFDAVLPAGHRLAGAPTGTVRVADLADETWIGPYPGNPCHEVVVLACEYAGFQPRLEHSSDDFRAVVALAAAAAGVALVPRSALRDMDLSGVAVRPVDDVVATRRVFAAVRRGAEEHPLLRPVLDALREAAEEAGGAE
;
A
#
# COMPACT_ATOMS: atom_id res chain seq x y z
N MET A 1 -6.68 19.60 -30.03
CA MET A 1 -7.18 19.67 -28.64
C MET A 1 -6.69 18.45 -27.91
N ILE A 2 -6.14 18.59 -26.70
CA ILE A 2 -5.60 17.48 -25.91
C ILE A 2 -6.73 16.55 -25.47
N ASP A 3 -6.59 15.24 -25.77
CA ASP A 3 -7.57 14.20 -25.42
C ASP A 3 -7.20 13.57 -24.06
N ALA A 4 -8.19 13.42 -23.16
CA ALA A 4 -8.02 12.81 -21.85
C ALA A 4 -7.45 11.38 -21.91
N ARG A 5 -7.77 10.59 -22.94
CA ARG A 5 -7.19 9.24 -23.14
C ARG A 5 -5.69 9.31 -23.32
N ARG A 6 -5.20 10.31 -24.05
CA ARG A 6 -3.75 10.51 -24.29
C ARG A 6 -3.05 10.99 -23.02
N LEU A 7 -3.73 11.78 -22.19
CA LEU A 7 -3.22 12.15 -20.86
C LEU A 7 -3.10 10.94 -19.94
N ARG A 8 -4.09 10.03 -19.94
CA ARG A 8 -4.00 8.74 -19.23
C ARG A 8 -2.83 7.91 -19.74
N THR A 9 -2.59 7.89 -21.05
CA THR A 9 -1.46 7.17 -21.65
C THR A 9 -0.11 7.76 -21.23
N LEU A 10 0.03 9.08 -21.23
CA LEU A 10 1.24 9.75 -20.74
C LEU A 10 1.52 9.40 -19.27
N ARG A 11 0.49 9.47 -18.42
CA ARG A 11 0.58 9.09 -17.00
C ARG A 11 1.02 7.63 -16.84
N ALA A 12 0.37 6.70 -17.52
CA ALA A 12 0.72 5.29 -17.43
C ALA A 12 2.18 5.01 -17.86
N VAL A 13 2.67 5.68 -18.92
CA VAL A 13 4.06 5.51 -19.33
C VAL A 13 5.03 6.14 -18.32
N ALA A 14 4.68 7.25 -17.70
CA ALA A 14 5.47 7.85 -16.63
C ALA A 14 5.55 6.92 -15.39
N ASP A 15 4.43 6.29 -15.01
CA ASP A 15 4.33 5.38 -13.86
C ASP A 15 5.11 4.08 -14.09
N HIS A 16 4.92 3.46 -15.25
CA HIS A 16 5.48 2.15 -15.57
C HIS A 16 6.86 2.15 -16.24
N ARG A 17 7.37 3.33 -16.60
CA ARG A 17 8.71 3.53 -17.19
C ARG A 17 8.95 2.82 -18.54
N THR A 18 8.02 2.03 -19.05
CA THR A 18 8.11 1.37 -20.36
C THR A 18 6.77 1.38 -21.09
N VAL A 19 6.81 1.48 -22.41
CA VAL A 19 5.60 1.43 -23.25
C VAL A 19 4.88 0.08 -23.12
N THR A 20 5.63 -1.01 -22.98
CA THR A 20 5.05 -2.35 -22.85
C THR A 20 4.28 -2.53 -21.54
N ALA A 21 4.87 -2.09 -20.42
CA ALA A 21 4.21 -2.17 -19.11
C ALA A 21 2.99 -1.22 -19.03
N ALA A 22 3.10 0.00 -19.55
CA ALA A 22 1.96 0.92 -19.66
C ALA A 22 0.85 0.37 -20.55
N ALA A 23 1.19 -0.31 -21.65
CA ALA A 23 0.19 -0.95 -22.52
C ALA A 23 -0.57 -2.07 -21.79
N ALA A 24 0.13 -2.89 -21.02
CA ALA A 24 -0.50 -3.93 -20.20
C ALA A 24 -1.44 -3.31 -19.13
N ALA A 25 -1.01 -2.25 -18.43
CA ALA A 25 -1.80 -1.53 -17.44
C ALA A 25 -3.08 -0.92 -18.03
N LEU A 26 -3.00 -0.41 -19.26
CA LEU A 26 -4.12 0.22 -19.97
C LEU A 26 -4.98 -0.77 -20.79
N TYR A 27 -4.65 -2.06 -20.79
CA TYR A 27 -5.27 -3.08 -21.66
C TYR A 27 -5.21 -2.71 -23.15
N LEU A 28 -4.08 -2.13 -23.57
CA LEU A 28 -3.79 -1.71 -24.94
C LEU A 28 -2.61 -2.49 -25.52
N THR A 29 -2.41 -2.36 -26.83
CA THR A 29 -1.17 -2.83 -27.47
C THR A 29 -0.07 -1.77 -27.36
N PRO A 30 1.22 -2.17 -27.31
CA PRO A 30 2.34 -1.21 -27.33
C PRO A 30 2.30 -0.25 -28.50
N SER A 31 1.81 -0.71 -29.68
CA SER A 31 1.63 0.14 -30.86
C SER A 31 0.57 1.22 -30.62
N ALA A 32 -0.57 0.88 -29.99
CA ALA A 32 -1.61 1.85 -29.67
C ALA A 32 -1.12 2.90 -28.67
N VAL A 33 -0.38 2.50 -27.65
CA VAL A 33 0.25 3.44 -26.69
C VAL A 33 1.21 4.37 -27.43
N SER A 34 2.10 3.83 -28.28
CA SER A 34 3.04 4.64 -29.06
C SER A 34 2.34 5.64 -29.98
N GLN A 35 1.23 5.23 -30.64
CA GLN A 35 0.44 6.12 -31.49
C GLN A 35 -0.24 7.24 -30.67
N GLN A 36 -0.79 6.95 -29.51
CA GLN A 36 -1.40 7.95 -28.62
C GLN A 36 -0.38 8.97 -28.13
N LEU A 37 0.82 8.52 -27.76
CA LEU A 37 1.91 9.41 -27.35
C LEU A 37 2.39 10.30 -28.51
N ALA A 38 2.62 9.74 -29.69
CA ALA A 38 3.01 10.52 -30.87
C ALA A 38 1.95 11.55 -31.26
N ALA A 39 0.67 11.19 -31.13
CA ALA A 39 -0.43 12.14 -31.37
C ALA A 39 -0.44 13.27 -30.32
N LEU A 40 -0.16 12.96 -29.05
CA LEU A 40 -0.07 13.95 -27.97
C LEU A 40 1.12 14.89 -28.18
N GLU A 41 2.28 14.38 -28.57
CA GLU A 41 3.46 15.17 -28.93
C GLU A 41 3.19 16.11 -30.11
N ASN A 42 2.49 15.61 -31.14
CA ASN A 42 2.08 16.45 -32.28
C ASN A 42 1.08 17.55 -31.86
N GLU A 43 0.15 17.26 -30.96
CA GLU A 43 -0.82 18.26 -30.48
C GLU A 43 -0.18 19.35 -29.61
N THR A 44 0.81 18.98 -28.82
CA THR A 44 1.52 19.92 -27.94
C THR A 44 2.67 20.64 -28.67
N GLY A 45 3.13 20.11 -29.79
CA GLY A 45 4.28 20.61 -30.54
C GLY A 45 5.62 20.32 -29.84
N HIS A 46 5.65 19.49 -28.82
CA HIS A 46 6.84 19.20 -28.03
C HIS A 46 7.05 17.69 -27.85
N ARG A 47 8.31 17.28 -27.76
CA ARG A 47 8.64 15.96 -27.26
C ARG A 47 8.37 15.90 -25.76
N LEU A 48 7.61 14.89 -25.34
CA LEU A 48 7.24 14.67 -23.96
C LEU A 48 8.05 13.56 -23.31
N LEU A 49 8.62 12.67 -24.13
CA LEU A 49 9.34 11.49 -23.71
C LEU A 49 10.70 11.40 -24.39
N GLU A 50 11.68 10.88 -23.65
CA GLU A 50 13.00 10.56 -24.16
C GLU A 50 13.42 9.15 -23.73
N ARG A 51 14.38 8.56 -24.48
CA ARG A 51 14.93 7.26 -24.13
C ARG A 51 15.98 7.42 -23.03
N GLY A 52 15.72 6.86 -21.87
CA GLY A 52 16.69 6.71 -20.78
C GLY A 52 17.38 5.36 -20.80
N GLY A 53 18.46 5.21 -20.05
CA GLY A 53 19.22 3.95 -19.97
C GLY A 53 18.44 2.74 -19.42
N ARG A 54 17.30 2.96 -18.77
CA ARG A 54 16.44 1.92 -18.17
C ARG A 54 14.97 2.03 -18.63
N GLY A 55 14.72 2.57 -19.82
CA GLY A 55 13.36 2.69 -20.34
C GLY A 55 13.05 4.07 -20.87
N VAL A 56 11.83 4.55 -20.67
CA VAL A 56 11.35 5.85 -21.13
C VAL A 56 11.30 6.81 -19.94
N GLN A 57 11.75 8.05 -20.15
CA GLN A 57 11.71 9.13 -19.16
C GLN A 57 10.93 10.32 -19.72
N LEU A 58 10.36 11.13 -18.84
CA LEU A 58 9.74 12.40 -19.24
C LEU A 58 10.82 13.43 -19.55
N THR A 59 10.56 14.26 -20.57
CA THR A 59 11.27 15.51 -20.74
C THR A 59 10.77 16.54 -19.72
N PRO A 60 11.47 17.68 -19.49
CA PRO A 60 10.94 18.74 -18.63
C PRO A 60 9.55 19.25 -19.06
N VAL A 61 9.26 19.28 -20.36
CA VAL A 61 7.93 19.62 -20.88
C VAL A 61 6.93 18.50 -20.60
N GLY A 62 7.37 17.24 -20.65
CA GLY A 62 6.57 16.07 -20.27
C GLY A 62 6.17 16.12 -18.82
N GLU A 63 7.05 16.53 -17.91
CA GLU A 63 6.75 16.69 -16.47
C GLU A 63 5.71 17.80 -16.22
N ILE A 64 5.85 18.95 -16.91
CA ILE A 64 4.85 20.01 -16.85
C ILE A 64 3.49 19.50 -17.30
N LEU A 65 3.44 18.80 -18.44
CA LEU A 65 2.18 18.26 -18.95
C LEU A 65 1.61 17.18 -18.03
N LEU A 66 2.44 16.32 -17.43
CA LEU A 66 2.00 15.29 -16.47
C LEU A 66 1.32 15.92 -15.24
N THR A 67 1.85 17.00 -14.70
CA THR A 67 1.24 17.73 -13.58
C THR A 67 -0.18 18.20 -13.95
N HIS A 68 -0.34 18.81 -15.12
CA HIS A 68 -1.67 19.22 -15.59
C HIS A 68 -2.56 18.03 -15.95
N ALA A 69 -2.00 16.94 -16.50
CA ALA A 69 -2.74 15.72 -16.79
C ALA A 69 -3.36 15.11 -15.53
N ASN A 70 -2.61 15.05 -14.44
CA ASN A 70 -3.10 14.55 -13.15
C ASN A 70 -4.27 15.39 -12.63
N ALA A 71 -4.20 16.73 -12.73
CA ALA A 71 -5.28 17.62 -12.31
C ALA A 71 -6.55 17.44 -13.18
N VAL A 72 -6.40 17.33 -14.50
CA VAL A 72 -7.53 17.10 -15.42
C VAL A 72 -8.18 15.74 -15.17
N LEU A 73 -7.38 14.70 -15.00
CA LEU A 73 -7.89 13.35 -14.72
C LEU A 73 -8.62 13.28 -13.38
N ALA A 74 -8.09 13.94 -12.34
CA ALA A 74 -8.77 14.05 -11.05
C ALA A 74 -10.12 14.79 -11.16
N GLN A 75 -10.21 15.82 -12.01
CA GLN A 75 -11.46 16.53 -12.24
C GLN A 75 -12.50 15.68 -13.00
N LEU A 76 -12.05 14.83 -13.92
CA LEU A 76 -12.93 13.86 -14.59
C LEU A 76 -13.46 12.80 -13.61
N GLU A 77 -12.61 12.24 -12.75
CA GLU A 77 -13.04 11.31 -11.69
C GLU A 77 -14.09 11.97 -10.76
N ARG A 78 -13.89 13.24 -10.40
CA ARG A 78 -14.85 13.98 -9.58
C ARG A 78 -16.18 14.17 -10.30
N ALA A 79 -16.17 14.53 -11.59
CA ALA A 79 -17.38 14.67 -12.36
C ALA A 79 -18.14 13.34 -12.52
N GLU A 80 -17.43 12.24 -12.71
CA GLU A 80 -18.01 10.90 -12.75
C GLU A 80 -18.65 10.54 -11.39
N ALA A 81 -17.99 10.86 -10.27
CA ALA A 81 -18.52 10.66 -8.93
C ALA A 81 -19.81 11.48 -8.69
N GLU A 82 -19.82 12.76 -9.06
CA GLU A 82 -20.99 13.64 -8.92
C GLU A 82 -22.18 13.15 -9.77
N LEU A 83 -21.92 12.71 -11.01
CA LEU A 83 -22.96 12.15 -11.88
C LEU A 83 -23.51 10.83 -11.31
N ALA A 84 -22.66 9.97 -10.78
CA ALA A 84 -23.10 8.74 -10.13
C ALA A 84 -23.95 9.02 -8.88
N ALA A 85 -23.60 10.05 -8.09
CA ALA A 85 -24.37 10.47 -6.93
C ALA A 85 -25.77 10.96 -7.31
N TYR A 86 -25.93 11.62 -8.46
CA TYR A 86 -27.22 12.12 -8.94
C TYR A 86 -28.18 10.98 -9.31
N THR A 87 -27.66 9.86 -9.78
CA THR A 87 -28.47 8.73 -10.28
C THR A 87 -29.05 7.85 -9.16
N SER A 88 -28.75 8.14 -7.91
CA SER A 88 -29.19 7.59 -6.63
C SER A 88 -29.63 6.11 -6.60
N GLY A 89 -28.89 5.38 -5.87
CA GLY A 89 -29.03 3.95 -5.53
C GLY A 89 -27.65 3.33 -5.60
N ALA A 90 -26.82 3.55 -4.54
CA ALA A 90 -25.46 3.02 -4.46
C ALA A 90 -25.49 1.48 -4.45
N ALA A 91 -25.66 0.89 -5.62
CA ALA A 91 -25.55 -0.54 -5.84
C ALA A 91 -24.47 -0.81 -6.89
N GLY A 92 -23.49 -1.63 -6.55
CA GLY A 92 -22.38 -1.93 -7.43
C GLY A 92 -21.28 -2.73 -6.76
N GLU A 93 -20.18 -2.93 -7.49
CA GLU A 93 -19.02 -3.65 -7.01
C GLU A 93 -17.84 -2.68 -6.79
N VAL A 94 -17.14 -2.84 -5.68
CA VAL A 94 -15.91 -2.10 -5.33
C VAL A 94 -14.81 -3.11 -5.07
N THR A 95 -13.74 -3.05 -5.85
CA THR A 95 -12.54 -3.88 -5.62
C THR A 95 -11.61 -3.15 -4.66
N VAL A 96 -11.27 -3.79 -3.56
CA VAL A 96 -10.32 -3.30 -2.57
C VAL A 96 -9.10 -4.19 -2.56
N ALA A 97 -7.93 -3.61 -2.83
CA ALA A 97 -6.63 -4.27 -2.72
C ALA A 97 -6.07 -4.02 -1.31
N SER A 98 -5.62 -5.06 -0.63
CA SER A 98 -5.08 -4.95 0.74
C SER A 98 -4.15 -6.11 1.05
N PHE A 99 -3.17 -5.90 1.89
CA PHE A 99 -2.31 -6.94 2.45
C PHE A 99 -3.06 -7.79 3.50
N ALA A 100 -2.60 -9.01 3.72
CA ALA A 100 -3.31 -10.02 4.52
C ALA A 100 -3.76 -9.55 5.92
N THR A 101 -2.87 -8.89 6.69
CA THR A 101 -3.25 -8.39 8.03
C THR A 101 -4.20 -7.20 7.96
N GLY A 102 -4.17 -6.37 6.92
CA GLY A 102 -5.14 -5.31 6.66
C GLY A 102 -6.53 -5.87 6.31
N ILE A 103 -6.56 -6.98 5.55
CA ILE A 103 -7.81 -7.70 5.28
C ILE A 103 -8.46 -8.15 6.60
N SER A 104 -7.69 -8.80 7.47
CA SER A 104 -8.22 -9.35 8.72
C SER A 104 -8.63 -8.26 9.72
N LEU A 105 -7.81 -7.20 9.85
CA LEU A 105 -7.98 -6.19 10.90
C LEU A 105 -9.06 -5.17 10.59
N VAL A 106 -9.15 -4.69 9.35
CA VAL A 106 -10.05 -3.58 8.99
C VAL A 106 -11.01 -3.91 7.85
N LEU A 107 -10.58 -4.65 6.81
CA LEU A 107 -11.40 -4.84 5.63
C LEU A 107 -12.54 -5.83 5.87
N ALA A 108 -12.29 -6.95 6.53
CA ALA A 108 -13.34 -7.93 6.85
C ALA A 108 -14.38 -7.36 7.81
N PRO A 109 -14.03 -6.66 8.92
CA PRO A 109 -15.00 -5.92 9.74
C PRO A 109 -15.79 -4.87 8.96
N ALA A 110 -15.14 -4.07 8.11
CA ALA A 110 -15.81 -3.08 7.28
C ALA A 110 -16.83 -3.71 6.31
N ILE A 111 -16.50 -4.86 5.69
CA ILE A 111 -17.44 -5.61 4.85
C ILE A 111 -18.65 -6.09 5.66
N ALA A 112 -18.43 -6.56 6.88
CA ALA A 112 -19.53 -7.01 7.76
C ALA A 112 -20.46 -5.83 8.11
N ALA A 113 -19.92 -4.65 8.45
CA ALA A 113 -20.68 -3.44 8.72
C ALA A 113 -21.49 -2.95 7.51
N LEU A 114 -20.88 -2.99 6.31
CA LEU A 114 -21.54 -2.60 5.06
C LEU A 114 -22.77 -3.46 4.74
N GLY A 115 -22.82 -4.71 5.20
CA GLY A 115 -24.00 -5.57 5.05
C GLY A 115 -25.27 -4.97 5.65
N GLY A 116 -25.14 -4.16 6.71
CA GLY A 116 -26.27 -3.46 7.36
C GLY A 116 -26.48 -2.04 6.83
N THR A 117 -25.41 -1.31 6.53
CA THR A 117 -25.46 0.14 6.19
C THR A 117 -25.58 0.42 4.70
N ALA A 118 -25.01 -0.43 3.86
CA ALA A 118 -24.97 -0.26 2.39
C ALA A 118 -25.08 -1.62 1.67
N PRO A 119 -26.19 -2.37 1.81
CA PRO A 119 -26.32 -3.74 1.33
C PRO A 119 -26.27 -3.87 -0.22
N GLY A 120 -26.39 -2.76 -0.95
CA GLY A 120 -26.24 -2.73 -2.39
C GLY A 120 -24.77 -2.74 -2.85
N ILE A 121 -23.82 -2.51 -1.96
CA ILE A 121 -22.40 -2.47 -2.31
C ILE A 121 -21.77 -3.85 -2.08
N ARG A 122 -21.21 -4.42 -3.14
CA ARG A 122 -20.42 -5.66 -3.06
C ARG A 122 -18.95 -5.34 -3.05
N VAL A 123 -18.25 -5.68 -1.98
CA VAL A 123 -16.78 -5.53 -1.91
C VAL A 123 -16.11 -6.80 -2.43
N ARG A 124 -15.21 -6.63 -3.41
CA ARG A 124 -14.31 -7.68 -3.88
C ARG A 124 -12.91 -7.43 -3.34
N VAL A 125 -12.35 -8.40 -2.65
CA VAL A 125 -11.02 -8.29 -2.04
C VAL A 125 -9.95 -8.85 -2.98
N ARG A 126 -8.83 -8.13 -3.08
CA ARG A 126 -7.59 -8.57 -3.72
C ARG A 126 -6.48 -8.51 -2.68
N ASP A 127 -5.87 -9.67 -2.43
CA ASP A 127 -4.66 -9.74 -1.62
C ASP A 127 -3.50 -9.18 -2.44
N ALA A 128 -2.88 -8.11 -1.94
CA ALA A 128 -1.80 -7.38 -2.61
C ALA A 128 -0.99 -6.57 -1.60
N GLU A 129 0.32 -6.72 -1.62
CA GLU A 129 1.24 -5.95 -0.79
C GLU A 129 1.38 -4.50 -1.29
N GLY A 130 2.08 -3.65 -0.51
CA GLY A 130 2.08 -2.20 -0.73
C GLY A 130 2.62 -1.73 -2.07
N ASP A 131 3.59 -2.44 -2.64
CA ASP A 131 4.16 -2.14 -3.95
C ASP A 131 3.25 -2.55 -5.13
N GLU A 132 2.24 -3.39 -4.90
CA GLU A 132 1.24 -3.80 -5.89
C GLU A 132 -0.09 -3.08 -5.72
N SER A 133 -0.57 -2.85 -4.50
CA SER A 133 -1.91 -2.35 -4.21
C SER A 133 -2.14 -0.92 -4.71
N LEU A 134 -1.17 -0.01 -4.52
CA LEU A 134 -1.28 1.37 -5.00
C LEU A 134 -1.23 1.46 -6.54
N PRO A 135 -0.31 0.78 -7.25
CA PRO A 135 -0.40 0.64 -8.70
C PRO A 135 -1.74 0.09 -9.20
N MET A 136 -2.36 -0.87 -8.51
CA MET A 136 -3.69 -1.37 -8.90
C MET A 136 -4.75 -0.27 -8.91
N VAL A 137 -4.71 0.68 -7.97
CA VAL A 137 -5.63 1.83 -7.95
C VAL A 137 -5.34 2.77 -9.11
N LEU A 138 -4.08 3.08 -9.37
CA LEU A 138 -3.68 3.96 -10.46
C LEU A 138 -4.05 3.40 -11.84
N ASP A 139 -3.93 2.08 -12.01
CA ASP A 139 -4.27 1.35 -13.24
C ASP A 139 -5.78 1.06 -13.39
N GLY A 140 -6.59 1.32 -12.36
CA GLY A 140 -8.02 1.03 -12.35
C GLY A 140 -8.36 -0.47 -12.19
N ARG A 141 -7.43 -1.27 -11.67
CA ARG A 141 -7.65 -2.68 -11.31
C ARG A 141 -8.26 -2.87 -9.92
N ALA A 142 -8.19 -1.83 -9.10
CA ALA A 142 -8.89 -1.69 -7.83
C ALA A 142 -9.39 -0.25 -7.70
N GLU A 143 -10.47 -0.05 -6.97
CA GLU A 143 -10.99 1.27 -6.66
C GLU A 143 -10.35 1.84 -5.39
N ILE A 144 -10.06 0.98 -4.42
CA ILE A 144 -9.46 1.33 -3.13
C ILE A 144 -8.24 0.44 -2.89
N ALA A 145 -7.18 1.00 -2.31
CA ALA A 145 -6.09 0.23 -1.72
C ALA A 145 -6.02 0.51 -0.22
N VAL A 146 -5.84 -0.52 0.59
CA VAL A 146 -5.35 -0.41 1.97
C VAL A 146 -3.88 -0.75 1.94
N ALA A 147 -3.02 0.21 2.27
CA ALA A 147 -1.58 0.10 2.08
C ALA A 147 -0.81 0.58 3.32
N VAL A 148 0.40 0.08 3.46
CA VAL A 148 1.39 0.56 4.45
C VAL A 148 2.22 1.68 3.80
N GLU A 149 2.54 2.71 4.56
CA GLU A 149 3.45 3.75 4.12
C GLU A 149 4.87 3.20 3.98
N TYR A 150 5.56 3.49 2.85
CA TYR A 150 6.92 3.03 2.61
C TYR A 150 7.73 4.07 1.83
N ARG A 151 9.06 3.99 1.96
CA ARG A 151 9.99 4.89 1.29
C ARG A 151 9.98 4.61 -0.23
N GLY A 152 9.83 5.67 -1.02
CA GLY A 152 9.77 5.55 -2.50
C GLY A 152 8.39 5.20 -3.04
N GLY A 153 7.40 4.90 -2.18
CA GLY A 153 5.99 4.85 -2.57
C GLY A 153 5.41 6.25 -2.86
N PRO A 154 4.21 6.33 -3.44
CA PRO A 154 3.52 7.59 -3.61
C PRO A 154 3.44 8.34 -2.28
N GLY A 155 3.92 9.58 -2.18
CA GLY A 155 3.89 10.40 -0.97
C GLY A 155 2.47 10.89 -0.60
N ALA A 156 2.31 11.49 0.57
CA ALA A 156 1.02 12.09 0.98
C ALA A 156 0.60 13.24 0.06
N ASP A 157 1.55 13.87 -0.62
CA ASP A 157 1.38 14.96 -1.58
C ASP A 157 1.18 14.48 -3.03
N ASP A 158 1.13 13.17 -3.27
CA ASP A 158 0.93 12.61 -4.60
C ASP A 158 -0.40 13.11 -5.21
N GLN A 159 -0.28 13.73 -6.40
CA GLN A 159 -1.42 14.36 -7.07
C GLN A 159 -2.38 13.35 -7.73
N ARG A 160 -2.03 12.07 -7.75
CA ARG A 160 -2.82 10.99 -8.38
C ARG A 160 -3.75 10.30 -7.39
N LEU A 161 -3.40 10.31 -6.10
CA LEU A 161 -4.09 9.60 -5.03
C LEU A 161 -4.59 10.56 -3.95
N SER A 162 -5.73 10.23 -3.38
CA SER A 162 -6.18 10.75 -2.09
C SER A 162 -6.05 9.67 -1.04
N ARG A 163 -5.55 10.03 0.13
CA ARG A 163 -5.28 9.11 1.23
C ARG A 163 -6.17 9.41 2.42
N VAL A 164 -6.67 8.36 3.02
CA VAL A 164 -7.41 8.36 4.27
C VAL A 164 -6.58 7.60 5.29
N PRO A 165 -5.98 8.25 6.29
CA PRO A 165 -5.29 7.56 7.37
C PRO A 165 -6.24 6.59 8.08
N LEU A 166 -5.77 5.38 8.38
CA LEU A 166 -6.55 4.37 9.10
C LEU A 166 -5.98 4.18 10.51
N TYR A 167 -4.78 3.63 10.63
CA TYR A 167 -4.15 3.38 11.92
C TYR A 167 -2.62 3.39 11.81
N ALA A 168 -1.97 3.47 12.98
CA ALA A 168 -0.55 3.22 13.12
C ALA A 168 -0.35 2.18 14.21
N GLU A 169 0.54 1.23 14.00
CA GLU A 169 0.80 0.19 14.98
C GLU A 169 2.30 -0.10 15.14
N PRO A 170 2.77 -0.39 16.36
CA PRO A 170 4.14 -0.78 16.61
C PRO A 170 4.39 -2.23 16.17
N PHE A 171 5.66 -2.55 15.99
CA PHE A 171 6.14 -3.91 15.89
C PHE A 171 6.61 -4.38 17.27
N ASP A 172 6.33 -5.63 17.58
CA ASP A 172 6.85 -6.29 18.75
C ASP A 172 7.98 -7.27 18.37
N ALA A 173 8.96 -7.43 19.25
CA ALA A 173 10.00 -8.43 19.07
C ALA A 173 9.43 -9.82 19.36
N VAL A 174 9.62 -10.73 18.41
CA VAL A 174 9.29 -12.15 18.53
C VAL A 174 10.59 -12.92 18.68
N LEU A 175 10.78 -13.51 19.84
CA LEU A 175 12.00 -14.18 20.29
C LEU A 175 11.71 -15.66 20.53
N PRO A 176 12.65 -16.59 20.28
CA PRO A 176 12.53 -17.96 20.78
C PRO A 176 12.23 -17.97 22.28
N ALA A 177 11.43 -18.92 22.76
CA ALA A 177 11.05 -18.97 24.19
C ALA A 177 12.25 -19.07 25.15
N GLY A 178 13.34 -19.71 24.71
CA GLY A 178 14.61 -19.81 25.47
C GLY A 178 15.60 -18.65 25.28
N HIS A 179 15.22 -17.61 24.55
CA HIS A 179 16.11 -16.49 24.27
C HIS A 179 16.44 -15.71 25.55
N ARG A 180 17.69 -15.20 25.67
CA ARG A 180 18.18 -14.46 26.83
C ARG A 180 17.33 -13.25 27.25
N LEU A 181 16.65 -12.62 26.28
CA LEU A 181 15.76 -11.49 26.51
C LEU A 181 14.27 -11.89 26.65
N ALA A 182 13.94 -13.17 26.55
CA ALA A 182 12.56 -13.64 26.71
C ALA A 182 11.96 -13.29 28.08
N GLY A 183 12.79 -13.25 29.13
CA GLY A 183 12.43 -12.88 30.50
C GLY A 183 12.91 -11.49 30.91
N ALA A 184 13.05 -10.53 29.99
CA ALA A 184 13.55 -9.19 30.29
C ALA A 184 12.79 -8.53 31.46
N PRO A 185 13.46 -8.04 32.52
CA PRO A 185 12.79 -7.50 33.70
C PRO A 185 11.93 -6.27 33.44
N THR A 186 12.27 -5.49 32.41
CA THR A 186 11.53 -4.30 31.97
C THR A 186 10.27 -4.63 31.18
N GLY A 187 10.11 -5.88 30.76
CA GLY A 187 9.03 -6.29 29.85
C GLY A 187 9.22 -5.82 28.41
N THR A 188 10.16 -4.92 28.13
CA THR A 188 10.50 -4.36 26.80
C THR A 188 11.89 -4.80 26.35
N VAL A 189 12.16 -4.75 25.06
CA VAL A 189 13.46 -5.06 24.45
C VAL A 189 13.89 -3.87 23.60
N ARG A 190 15.17 -3.47 23.71
CA ARG A 190 15.75 -2.51 22.77
C ARG A 190 16.22 -3.25 21.52
N VAL A 191 15.93 -2.70 20.35
CA VAL A 191 16.38 -3.28 19.07
C VAL A 191 17.91 -3.46 19.03
N ALA A 192 18.67 -2.52 19.66
CA ALA A 192 20.13 -2.61 19.76
C ALA A 192 20.62 -3.88 20.49
N ASP A 193 19.84 -4.44 21.41
CA ASP A 193 20.21 -5.64 22.15
C ASP A 193 20.09 -6.92 21.29
N LEU A 194 19.53 -6.80 20.06
CA LEU A 194 19.37 -7.88 19.09
C LEU A 194 20.38 -7.81 17.92
N ALA A 195 21.41 -6.97 18.03
CA ALA A 195 22.35 -6.69 16.93
C ALA A 195 23.11 -7.95 16.45
N ASP A 196 23.46 -8.84 17.37
CA ASP A 196 24.24 -10.06 17.06
C ASP A 196 23.37 -11.28 16.69
N GLU A 197 22.04 -11.10 16.69
CA GLU A 197 21.12 -12.21 16.42
C GLU A 197 20.95 -12.46 14.91
N THR A 198 20.52 -13.67 14.58
CA THR A 198 20.01 -13.99 13.24
C THR A 198 18.57 -13.47 13.12
N TRP A 199 18.27 -12.84 12.00
CA TRP A 199 16.96 -12.19 11.78
C TRP A 199 16.10 -12.96 10.77
N ILE A 200 14.81 -12.93 11.05
CA ILE A 200 13.74 -13.41 10.17
C ILE A 200 12.89 -12.18 9.83
N GLY A 201 12.65 -11.93 8.55
CA GLY A 201 11.86 -10.75 8.14
C GLY A 201 11.18 -10.91 6.79
N PRO A 202 10.39 -9.92 6.38
CA PRO A 202 9.78 -9.89 5.05
C PRO A 202 10.82 -9.78 3.93
N TYR A 203 10.41 -10.08 2.70
CA TYR A 203 11.27 -9.90 1.52
C TYR A 203 11.54 -8.43 1.23
N PRO A 204 12.71 -8.09 0.64
CA PRO A 204 12.97 -6.76 0.11
C PRO A 204 11.87 -6.33 -0.89
N GLY A 205 11.34 -5.11 -0.73
CA GLY A 205 10.18 -4.59 -1.48
C GLY A 205 8.90 -4.62 -0.67
N ASN A 206 8.77 -5.50 0.32
CA ASN A 206 7.66 -5.41 1.28
C ASN A 206 7.84 -4.20 2.20
N PRO A 207 6.82 -3.35 2.42
CA PRO A 207 6.91 -2.20 3.33
C PRO A 207 7.37 -2.54 4.75
N CYS A 208 6.96 -3.69 5.26
CA CYS A 208 7.38 -4.14 6.60
C CYS A 208 8.87 -4.50 6.66
N HIS A 209 9.49 -4.91 5.54
CA HIS A 209 10.94 -5.09 5.47
C HIS A 209 11.68 -3.78 5.77
N GLU A 210 11.22 -2.66 5.20
CA GLU A 210 11.81 -1.36 5.47
C GLU A 210 11.69 -0.94 6.94
N VAL A 211 10.54 -1.22 7.58
CA VAL A 211 10.37 -0.93 9.02
C VAL A 211 11.42 -1.68 9.84
N VAL A 212 11.64 -2.98 9.56
CA VAL A 212 12.66 -3.78 10.26
C VAL A 212 14.06 -3.22 10.03
N VAL A 213 14.42 -2.96 8.77
CA VAL A 213 15.75 -2.45 8.41
C VAL A 213 16.00 -1.08 9.07
N LEU A 214 15.04 -0.17 8.98
CA LEU A 214 15.15 1.17 9.57
C LEU A 214 15.27 1.10 11.09
N ALA A 215 14.50 0.26 11.78
CA ALA A 215 14.60 0.09 13.22
C ALA A 215 16.02 -0.38 13.62
N CYS A 216 16.61 -1.32 12.87
CA CYS A 216 17.97 -1.78 13.09
C CYS A 216 19.02 -0.71 12.77
N GLU A 217 18.86 0.05 11.68
CA GLU A 217 19.74 1.16 11.33
C GLU A 217 19.76 2.26 12.40
N TYR A 218 18.60 2.64 12.92
CA TYR A 218 18.50 3.60 14.03
C TYR A 218 19.12 3.05 15.31
N ALA A 219 19.06 1.74 15.52
CA ALA A 219 19.75 1.06 16.62
C ALA A 219 21.27 0.88 16.40
N GLY A 220 21.80 1.31 15.24
CA GLY A 220 23.23 1.35 14.94
C GLY A 220 23.80 0.09 14.28
N PHE A 221 22.97 -0.78 13.69
CA PHE A 221 23.42 -1.99 13.01
C PHE A 221 22.57 -2.34 11.77
N GLN A 222 23.07 -3.27 10.95
CA GLN A 222 22.33 -3.87 9.83
C GLN A 222 21.88 -5.28 10.24
N PRO A 223 20.60 -5.64 10.08
CA PRO A 223 20.12 -6.97 10.46
C PRO A 223 20.68 -8.04 9.53
N ARG A 224 21.12 -9.16 10.10
CA ARG A 224 21.53 -10.35 9.35
C ARG A 224 20.30 -11.19 9.02
N LEU A 225 19.58 -10.79 7.95
CA LEU A 225 18.37 -11.48 7.47
C LEU A 225 18.76 -12.78 6.77
N GLU A 226 18.69 -13.91 7.46
CA GLU A 226 18.97 -15.24 6.90
C GLU A 226 17.71 -15.95 6.41
N HIS A 227 16.53 -15.57 6.97
CA HIS A 227 15.26 -16.15 6.60
C HIS A 227 14.27 -15.05 6.19
N SER A 228 13.50 -15.28 5.13
CA SER A 228 12.54 -14.30 4.64
C SER A 228 11.17 -14.94 4.36
N SER A 229 10.12 -14.27 4.86
CA SER A 229 8.73 -14.61 4.56
C SER A 229 7.86 -13.38 4.76
N ASP A 230 6.91 -13.13 3.84
CA ASP A 230 5.88 -12.09 4.00
C ASP A 230 4.69 -12.59 4.85
N ASP A 231 4.61 -13.90 5.11
CA ASP A 231 3.62 -14.48 6.04
C ASP A 231 4.16 -14.44 7.47
N PHE A 232 3.58 -13.59 8.30
CA PHE A 232 3.96 -13.48 9.72
C PHE A 232 3.70 -14.75 10.52
N ARG A 233 2.81 -15.65 10.09
CA ARG A 233 2.66 -16.96 10.73
C ARG A 233 3.89 -17.82 10.53
N ALA A 234 4.44 -17.80 9.32
CA ALA A 234 5.70 -18.50 9.01
C ALA A 234 6.88 -17.86 9.78
N VAL A 235 6.92 -16.53 9.88
CA VAL A 235 7.93 -15.82 10.68
C VAL A 235 7.89 -16.27 12.14
N VAL A 236 6.72 -16.30 12.78
CA VAL A 236 6.54 -16.75 14.16
C VAL A 236 6.92 -18.22 14.32
N ALA A 237 6.54 -19.09 13.38
CA ALA A 237 6.92 -20.51 13.41
C ALA A 237 8.43 -20.73 13.32
N LEU A 238 9.13 -19.95 12.49
CA LEU A 238 10.60 -19.99 12.39
C LEU A 238 11.25 -19.51 13.69
N ALA A 239 10.72 -18.44 14.31
CA ALA A 239 11.20 -17.98 15.60
C ALA A 239 10.98 -19.04 16.71
N ALA A 240 9.82 -19.71 16.73
CA ALA A 240 9.54 -20.82 17.63
C ALA A 240 10.51 -22.00 17.47
N ALA A 241 10.98 -22.24 16.22
CA ALA A 241 12.01 -23.23 15.89
C ALA A 241 13.44 -22.77 16.22
N ALA A 242 13.61 -21.59 16.87
CA ALA A 242 14.90 -20.97 17.20
C ALA A 242 15.78 -20.67 15.97
N ALA A 243 15.16 -20.40 14.81
CA ALA A 243 15.88 -20.02 13.60
C ALA A 243 16.35 -18.55 13.62
N GLY A 244 15.84 -17.72 14.52
CA GLY A 244 16.24 -16.32 14.67
C GLY A 244 15.21 -15.51 15.46
N VAL A 245 15.39 -14.19 15.43
CA VAL A 245 14.49 -13.20 16.02
C VAL A 245 13.75 -12.43 14.91
N ALA A 246 12.61 -11.82 15.23
CA ALA A 246 11.86 -11.02 14.29
C ALA A 246 11.24 -9.79 14.94
N LEU A 247 10.92 -8.77 14.13
CA LEU A 247 9.93 -7.74 14.46
C LEU A 247 8.66 -8.04 13.67
N VAL A 248 7.53 -8.10 14.36
CA VAL A 248 6.22 -8.45 13.80
C VAL A 248 5.20 -7.40 14.20
N PRO A 249 4.35 -6.90 13.28
CA PRO A 249 3.31 -5.96 13.63
C PRO A 249 2.41 -6.54 14.72
N ARG A 250 2.08 -5.74 15.74
CA ARG A 250 1.32 -6.21 16.91
C ARG A 250 0.00 -6.88 16.53
N SER A 251 -0.73 -6.31 15.57
CA SER A 251 -1.99 -6.88 15.11
C SER A 251 -1.84 -8.24 14.43
N ALA A 252 -0.70 -8.49 13.79
CA ALA A 252 -0.43 -9.78 13.14
C ALA A 252 -0.30 -10.93 14.14
N LEU A 253 0.05 -10.62 15.40
CA LEU A 253 0.20 -11.61 16.48
C LEU A 253 -1.13 -12.02 17.12
N ARG A 254 -2.21 -11.28 16.83
CA ARG A 254 -3.55 -11.65 17.30
C ARG A 254 -3.95 -12.99 16.68
N ASP A 255 -4.60 -13.82 17.48
CA ASP A 255 -5.11 -15.15 17.06
C ASP A 255 -4.04 -16.13 16.53
N MET A 256 -2.75 -15.90 16.82
CA MET A 256 -1.66 -16.83 16.53
C MET A 256 -1.35 -17.73 17.73
N ASP A 257 -0.92 -18.96 17.46
CA ASP A 257 -0.26 -19.78 18.47
C ASP A 257 1.14 -19.21 18.74
N LEU A 258 1.31 -18.67 19.94
CA LEU A 258 2.56 -18.10 20.41
C LEU A 258 3.34 -19.06 21.32
N SER A 259 2.94 -20.33 21.37
CA SER A 259 3.71 -21.35 22.09
C SER A 259 5.08 -21.50 21.45
N GLY A 260 6.14 -21.48 22.24
CA GLY A 260 7.51 -21.56 21.73
C GLY A 260 8.17 -20.21 21.40
N VAL A 261 7.47 -19.10 21.50
CA VAL A 261 8.03 -17.75 21.39
C VAL A 261 7.73 -16.89 22.61
N ALA A 262 8.55 -15.88 22.82
CA ALA A 262 8.28 -14.78 23.73
C ALA A 262 8.07 -13.51 22.90
N VAL A 263 6.91 -12.87 23.02
CA VAL A 263 6.62 -11.58 22.41
C VAL A 263 6.97 -10.48 23.41
N ARG A 264 7.72 -9.48 22.97
CA ARG A 264 8.15 -8.34 23.79
C ARG A 264 7.96 -7.04 23.03
N PRO A 265 7.29 -6.03 23.60
CA PRO A 265 7.29 -4.70 23.04
C PRO A 265 8.74 -4.19 22.86
N VAL A 266 9.00 -3.49 21.76
CA VAL A 266 10.27 -2.80 21.57
C VAL A 266 10.15 -1.35 22.05
N ASP A 267 11.18 -0.88 22.72
CA ASP A 267 11.30 0.51 23.16
C ASP A 267 11.94 1.36 22.05
N ASP A 268 11.23 1.42 20.89
CA ASP A 268 11.69 2.16 19.73
C ASP A 268 10.50 2.66 18.89
N VAL A 269 10.35 3.98 18.79
CA VAL A 269 9.28 4.64 18.04
C VAL A 269 9.37 4.39 16.53
N VAL A 270 10.55 4.04 16.03
CA VAL A 270 10.78 3.83 14.59
C VAL A 270 10.18 2.52 14.11
N ALA A 271 10.07 1.51 14.97
CA ALA A 271 9.47 0.23 14.64
C ALA A 271 7.93 0.34 14.60
N THR A 272 7.41 1.17 13.72
CA THR A 272 5.97 1.46 13.58
C THR A 272 5.60 1.53 12.11
N ARG A 273 4.50 0.86 11.72
CA ARG A 273 3.90 1.04 10.38
C ARG A 273 2.68 1.94 10.44
N ARG A 274 2.51 2.76 9.41
CA ARG A 274 1.31 3.59 9.20
C ARG A 274 0.52 3.02 8.07
N VAL A 275 -0.77 2.80 8.31
CA VAL A 275 -1.70 2.21 7.35
C VAL A 275 -2.73 3.26 6.92
N PHE A 276 -3.00 3.31 5.62
CA PHE A 276 -3.96 4.23 5.03
C PHE A 276 -4.76 3.55 3.93
N ALA A 277 -5.97 4.05 3.69
CA ALA A 277 -6.71 3.76 2.47
C ALA A 277 -6.37 4.79 1.40
N ALA A 278 -6.31 4.37 0.14
CA ALA A 278 -6.06 5.24 -1.00
C ALA A 278 -7.08 4.99 -2.11
N VAL A 279 -7.52 6.09 -2.74
CA VAL A 279 -8.36 6.10 -3.95
C VAL A 279 -7.75 7.03 -4.98
N ARG A 280 -8.16 6.94 -6.24
CA ARG A 280 -7.78 7.96 -7.23
C ARG A 280 -8.29 9.32 -6.78
N ARG A 281 -7.45 10.34 -6.91
CA ARG A 281 -7.81 11.71 -6.55
C ARG A 281 -9.05 12.16 -7.34
N GLY A 282 -10.02 12.69 -6.62
CA GLY A 282 -11.32 13.09 -7.16
C GLY A 282 -12.41 12.04 -7.01
N ALA A 283 -12.09 10.79 -6.68
CA ALA A 283 -13.06 9.72 -6.50
C ALA A 283 -13.53 9.55 -5.03
N GLU A 284 -13.07 10.38 -4.11
CA GLU A 284 -13.32 10.28 -2.66
C GLU A 284 -14.82 10.31 -2.31
N GLU A 285 -15.57 11.13 -3.05
CA GLU A 285 -17.01 11.32 -2.83
C GLU A 285 -17.88 10.41 -3.71
N HIS A 286 -17.25 9.44 -4.41
CA HIS A 286 -18.02 8.51 -5.25
C HIS A 286 -18.99 7.68 -4.39
N PRO A 287 -20.30 7.56 -4.76
CA PRO A 287 -21.33 6.95 -3.93
C PRO A 287 -21.07 5.51 -3.54
N LEU A 288 -20.27 4.78 -4.33
CA LEU A 288 -19.86 3.42 -4.00
C LEU A 288 -18.61 3.39 -3.10
N LEU A 289 -17.70 4.37 -3.23
CA LEU A 289 -16.41 4.33 -2.54
C LEU A 289 -16.49 4.94 -1.14
N ARG A 290 -17.23 6.06 -0.99
CA ARG A 290 -17.36 6.75 0.28
C ARG A 290 -17.86 5.85 1.43
N PRO A 291 -18.96 5.06 1.26
CA PRO A 291 -19.39 4.15 2.33
C PRO A 291 -18.33 3.12 2.71
N VAL A 292 -17.54 2.63 1.73
CA VAL A 292 -16.46 1.69 2.00
C VAL A 292 -15.30 2.36 2.75
N LEU A 293 -14.94 3.59 2.39
CA LEU A 293 -13.91 4.37 3.09
C LEU A 293 -14.31 4.70 4.52
N ASP A 294 -15.58 5.06 4.74
CA ASP A 294 -16.12 5.36 6.07
C ASP A 294 -16.12 4.09 6.94
N ALA A 295 -16.58 2.95 6.39
CA ALA A 295 -16.54 1.67 7.10
C ALA A 295 -15.11 1.18 7.43
N LEU A 296 -14.14 1.42 6.53
CA LEU A 296 -12.72 1.14 6.80
C LEU A 296 -12.17 2.00 7.94
N ARG A 297 -12.57 3.28 8.01
CA ARG A 297 -12.16 4.20 9.08
C ARG A 297 -12.75 3.77 10.43
N GLU A 298 -14.05 3.49 10.46
CA GLU A 298 -14.73 3.00 11.68
C GLU A 298 -14.10 1.71 12.19
N ALA A 299 -13.87 0.72 11.32
CA ALA A 299 -13.20 -0.52 11.69
C ALA A 299 -11.76 -0.30 12.22
N ALA A 300 -11.05 0.69 11.67
CA ALA A 300 -9.71 1.05 12.12
C ALA A 300 -9.72 1.72 13.51
N GLU A 301 -10.70 2.57 13.80
CA GLU A 301 -10.90 3.20 15.12
C GLU A 301 -11.23 2.15 16.19
N GLU A 302 -12.11 1.19 15.86
CA GLU A 302 -12.43 0.07 16.75
C GLU A 302 -11.20 -0.82 17.04
N ALA A 303 -10.39 -1.09 16.00
CA ALA A 303 -9.18 -1.89 16.14
C ALA A 303 -8.10 -1.18 17.00
N GLY A 304 -7.96 0.15 16.89
CA GLY A 304 -7.02 0.96 17.67
C GLY A 304 -7.50 1.27 19.08
N GLY A 305 -8.81 1.28 19.35
CA GLY A 305 -9.39 1.51 20.67
C GLY A 305 -9.40 0.26 21.57
N ALA A 306 -9.01 -0.90 21.07
CA ALA A 306 -8.95 -2.17 21.80
C ALA A 306 -7.56 -2.48 22.39
N GLU A 307 -6.61 -1.49 22.39
CA GLU A 307 -5.25 -1.59 22.94
C GLU A 307 -5.13 -1.07 24.38
#